data_e1df82c4a1e7f0c7878de3193e044ba1
#
_entry.id   e1df82c4a1e7f0c7878de3193e044ba1
#
_cell.length_a   1.000
_cell.length_b   1.000
_cell.length_c   1.000
_cell.angle_alpha   90.00
_cell.angle_beta   90.00
_cell.angle_gamma   90.00
#
_symmetry.space_group_name_H-M   'P 1'
#
loop_
_entity.id
_entity.type
_entity.pdbx_description
1 polymer ?
#
loop_
_entity_poly.entity_id
_entity_poly.type
_entity_poly.pdbx_seq_one_letter_code
_entity_poly.pdbx_strand_id
1 'polypeptide(L)'
;MATIRLTAAQAMVRWLSVQMNAEGERFIEGCWAIFGHGNVAGLGEALQQGLHGQLAGMNKPFPTWRGQNEQTMAHTAIAFAKARARRQAMAVTSSIGPGATNMVTAAAL
;
A
#
# COMPACT_ATOMS: atom_id res chain seq x y z
N MET A 1 -6.44 -26.67 -11.28
CA MET A 1 -6.04 -25.28 -11.05
C MET A 1 -5.38 -25.13 -9.68
N ALA A 2 -4.22 -24.53 -9.66
CA ALA A 2 -3.51 -24.34 -8.40
C ALA A 2 -4.18 -23.24 -7.57
N THR A 3 -4.28 -23.46 -6.26
CA THR A 3 -4.81 -22.47 -5.33
C THR A 3 -3.80 -22.22 -4.22
N ILE A 4 -3.87 -21.05 -3.62
CA ILE A 4 -3.06 -20.71 -2.46
C ILE A 4 -3.96 -20.20 -1.33
N ARG A 5 -3.51 -20.41 -0.10
CA ARG A 5 -4.24 -19.94 1.07
C ARG A 5 -3.52 -18.70 1.61
N LEU A 6 -4.26 -17.61 1.73
CA LEU A 6 -3.74 -16.34 2.23
C LEU A 6 -4.73 -15.76 3.24
N THR A 7 -4.23 -14.98 4.19
CA THR A 7 -5.10 -14.11 4.97
C THR A 7 -5.63 -13.02 4.06
N ALA A 8 -6.71 -12.34 4.48
CA ALA A 8 -7.25 -11.22 3.71
C ALA A 8 -6.20 -10.13 3.48
N ALA A 9 -5.40 -9.83 4.51
CA ALA A 9 -4.35 -8.82 4.39
C ALA A 9 -3.27 -9.24 3.39
N GLN A 10 -2.85 -10.50 3.42
CA GLN A 10 -1.88 -11.03 2.46
C GLN A 10 -2.43 -10.98 1.04
N ALA A 11 -3.70 -11.35 0.86
CA ALA A 11 -4.35 -11.30 -0.45
C ALA A 11 -4.41 -9.88 -0.99
N MET A 12 -4.71 -8.91 -0.12
CA MET A 12 -4.77 -7.50 -0.50
C MET A 12 -3.40 -6.99 -0.95
N VAL A 13 -2.35 -7.25 -0.18
CA VAL A 13 -1.00 -6.79 -0.53
C VAL A 13 -0.53 -7.45 -1.82
N ARG A 14 -0.78 -8.75 -1.97
CA ARG A 14 -0.45 -9.45 -3.21
C ARG A 14 -1.18 -8.84 -4.41
N TRP A 15 -2.48 -8.58 -4.24
CA TRP A 15 -3.29 -7.98 -5.32
C TRP A 15 -2.73 -6.61 -5.73
N LEU A 16 -2.40 -5.76 -4.75
CA LEU A 16 -1.82 -4.45 -5.03
C LEU A 16 -0.50 -4.57 -5.79
N SER A 17 0.32 -5.54 -5.40
CA SER A 17 1.67 -5.68 -5.94
C SER A 17 1.71 -6.14 -7.40
N VAL A 18 0.63 -6.73 -7.90
CA VAL A 18 0.62 -7.31 -9.26
C VAL A 18 -0.20 -6.47 -10.26
N GLN A 19 -0.75 -5.35 -9.84
CA GLN A 19 -1.50 -4.49 -10.75
C GLN A 19 -0.54 -3.80 -11.72
N MET A 20 -0.92 -3.79 -12.99
CA MET A 20 -0.10 -3.21 -14.06
C MET A 20 -0.88 -2.10 -14.75
N ASN A 21 -0.16 -1.10 -15.26
CA ASN A 21 -0.77 -0.07 -16.09
C ASN A 21 -0.73 -0.47 -17.57
N ALA A 22 -1.26 0.39 -18.44
CA ALA A 22 -1.32 0.11 -19.86
C ALA A 22 0.06 0.00 -20.51
N GLU A 23 1.08 0.61 -19.91
CA GLU A 23 2.45 0.59 -20.42
C GLU A 23 3.23 -0.64 -19.94
N GLY A 24 2.61 -1.53 -19.18
CA GLY A 24 3.27 -2.72 -18.65
C GLY A 24 4.10 -2.47 -17.40
N GLU A 25 3.96 -1.32 -16.78
CA GLU A 25 4.64 -1.00 -15.52
C GLU A 25 3.76 -1.38 -14.33
N ARG A 26 4.37 -1.63 -13.17
CA ARG A 26 3.63 -1.84 -11.92
C ARG A 26 2.81 -0.57 -11.64
N PHE A 27 1.50 -0.73 -11.43
CA PHE A 27 0.63 0.42 -11.20
C PHE A 27 0.76 0.96 -9.79
N ILE A 28 0.70 0.10 -8.76
CA ILE A 28 0.86 0.51 -7.37
C ILE A 28 2.32 0.24 -6.99
N GLU A 29 3.10 1.30 -6.84
CA GLU A 29 4.54 1.19 -6.64
C GLU A 29 4.93 0.81 -5.22
N GLY A 30 4.05 1.00 -4.26
CA GLY A 30 4.33 0.67 -2.87
C GLY A 30 3.27 1.22 -1.95
N CYS A 31 3.53 1.17 -0.65
CA CYS A 31 2.58 1.58 0.38
C CYS A 31 3.25 2.47 1.42
N TRP A 32 2.63 3.59 1.72
CA TRP A 32 2.95 4.39 2.90
C TRP A 32 2.04 3.93 4.03
N ALA A 33 2.61 3.61 5.19
CA ALA A 33 1.86 2.95 6.24
C ALA A 33 2.11 3.54 7.62
N ILE A 34 1.03 3.71 8.37
CA ILE A 34 1.03 3.88 9.82
C ILE A 34 0.07 2.84 10.36
N PHE A 35 0.45 2.15 11.42
CA PHE A 35 -0.32 1.03 11.95
C PHE A 35 -0.98 1.39 13.26
N GLY A 36 -2.22 0.91 13.43
CA GLY A 36 -2.92 0.93 14.69
C GLY A 36 -3.07 -0.50 15.22
N HIS A 37 -3.96 -0.67 16.20
CA HIS A 37 -4.06 -1.92 16.95
C HIS A 37 -4.26 -3.17 16.07
N GLY A 38 -5.20 -3.15 15.15
CA GLY A 38 -5.47 -4.34 14.32
C GLY A 38 -4.53 -4.46 13.13
N ASN A 39 -4.12 -3.33 12.58
CA ASN A 39 -3.36 -3.32 11.34
C ASN A 39 -1.92 -3.81 11.50
N VAL A 40 -1.36 -3.74 12.72
CA VAL A 40 0.00 -4.23 12.94
C VAL A 40 0.09 -5.73 12.67
N ALA A 41 -0.83 -6.50 13.25
CA ALA A 41 -0.79 -7.96 13.12
C ALA A 41 -1.27 -8.46 11.76
N GLY A 42 -2.23 -7.75 11.15
CA GLY A 42 -2.75 -8.16 9.85
C GLY A 42 -1.97 -7.55 8.71
N LEU A 43 -2.31 -6.29 8.41
CA LEU A 43 -1.74 -5.59 7.25
C LEU A 43 -0.24 -5.36 7.41
N GLY A 44 0.23 -5.03 8.63
CA GLY A 44 1.65 -4.80 8.86
C GLY A 44 2.50 -6.03 8.57
N GLU A 45 2.07 -7.21 9.01
CA GLU A 45 2.77 -8.45 8.70
C GLU A 45 2.76 -8.74 7.20
N ALA A 46 1.63 -8.55 6.54
CA ALA A 46 1.52 -8.79 5.11
C ALA A 46 2.43 -7.83 4.32
N LEU A 47 2.50 -6.57 4.71
CA LEU A 47 3.40 -5.60 4.09
C LEU A 47 4.87 -5.95 4.34
N GLN A 48 5.20 -6.45 5.53
CA GLN A 48 6.56 -6.91 5.83
C GLN A 48 6.96 -8.05 4.90
N GLN A 49 6.08 -9.02 4.72
CA GLN A 49 6.32 -10.13 3.80
C GLN A 49 6.44 -9.63 2.36
N GLY A 50 5.58 -8.70 1.97
CA GLY A 50 5.63 -8.09 0.64
C GLY A 50 6.91 -7.32 0.39
N LEU A 51 7.41 -6.60 1.40
CA LEU A 51 8.66 -5.86 1.31
C LEU A 51 9.83 -6.78 0.96
N HIS A 52 9.82 -8.00 1.49
CA HIS A 52 10.87 -8.98 1.21
C HIS A 52 10.53 -9.94 0.07
N GLY A 53 9.42 -9.72 -0.64
CA GLY A 53 9.03 -10.57 -1.75
C GLY A 53 8.62 -11.98 -1.35
N GLN A 54 8.15 -12.17 -0.12
CA GLN A 54 7.89 -13.50 0.45
C GLN A 54 6.46 -14.00 0.27
N LEU A 55 5.55 -13.16 -0.23
CA LEU A 55 4.18 -13.59 -0.48
C LEU A 55 4.11 -14.48 -1.72
N ALA A 56 3.31 -15.53 -1.64
CA ALA A 56 3.13 -16.45 -2.75
C ALA A 56 2.61 -15.72 -4.00
N GLY A 57 3.21 -15.99 -5.14
CA GLY A 57 2.82 -15.39 -6.41
C GLY A 57 3.39 -14.01 -6.68
N MET A 58 4.21 -13.48 -5.78
CA MET A 58 4.91 -12.22 -6.05
C MET A 58 6.13 -12.47 -6.93
N ASN A 59 6.34 -11.58 -7.89
CA ASN A 59 7.51 -11.65 -8.76
C ASN A 59 8.60 -10.64 -8.40
N LYS A 60 8.29 -9.67 -7.54
CA LYS A 60 9.28 -8.71 -7.02
C LYS A 60 8.77 -8.07 -5.74
N PRO A 61 9.67 -7.56 -4.89
CA PRO A 61 9.27 -6.92 -3.62
C PRO A 61 8.29 -5.77 -3.81
N PHE A 62 7.44 -5.57 -2.80
CA PHE A 62 6.50 -4.46 -2.75
C PHE A 62 6.96 -3.50 -1.67
N PRO A 63 7.55 -2.35 -2.03
CA PRO A 63 8.11 -1.43 -1.06
C PRO A 63 7.07 -0.88 -0.10
N THR A 64 7.47 -0.73 1.16
CA THR A 64 6.62 -0.15 2.19
C THR A 64 7.46 0.84 3.01
N TRP A 65 6.91 2.03 3.23
CA TRP A 65 7.57 3.06 4.02
C TRP A 65 6.68 3.46 5.17
N ARG A 66 7.29 3.75 6.31
CA ARG A 66 6.57 4.25 7.47
C ARG A 66 6.62 5.77 7.47
N GLY A 67 5.43 6.38 7.50
CA GLY A 67 5.32 7.81 7.69
C GLY A 67 5.11 8.15 9.15
N GLN A 68 5.18 9.43 9.46
CA GLN A 68 4.95 9.94 10.81
C GLN A 68 3.58 10.60 10.95
N ASN A 69 2.88 10.79 9.83
CA ASN A 69 1.62 11.51 9.82
C ASN A 69 0.81 11.09 8.60
N GLU A 70 -0.44 10.74 8.82
CA GLU A 70 -1.31 10.24 7.76
C GLU A 70 -1.56 11.27 6.67
N GLN A 71 -1.72 12.54 7.05
CA GLN A 71 -1.94 13.59 6.08
C GLN A 71 -0.71 13.75 5.16
N THR A 72 0.47 13.76 5.74
CA THR A 72 1.72 13.90 4.98
C THR A 72 1.92 12.73 4.03
N MET A 73 1.62 11.51 4.48
CA MET A 73 1.72 10.33 3.62
C MET A 73 0.76 10.43 2.43
N ALA A 74 -0.47 10.86 2.68
CA ALA A 74 -1.45 11.00 1.60
C ALA A 74 -1.03 12.09 0.61
N HIS A 75 -0.52 13.23 1.10
CA HIS A 75 0.01 14.28 0.22
C HIS A 75 1.17 13.74 -0.64
N THR A 76 2.05 12.96 -0.04
CA THR A 76 3.18 12.37 -0.76
C THR A 76 2.69 11.42 -1.87
N ALA A 77 1.70 10.59 -1.56
CA ALA A 77 1.13 9.68 -2.55
C ALA A 77 0.44 10.44 -3.69
N ILE A 78 -0.28 11.50 -3.36
CA ILE A 78 -0.93 12.36 -4.36
C ILE A 78 0.11 13.01 -5.28
N ALA A 79 1.17 13.56 -4.67
CA ALA A 79 2.25 14.19 -5.44
C ALA A 79 2.95 13.18 -6.35
N PHE A 80 3.18 11.97 -5.87
CA PHE A 80 3.76 10.91 -6.67
C PHE A 80 2.89 10.61 -7.90
N ALA A 81 1.58 10.44 -7.68
CA ALA A 81 0.67 10.13 -8.78
C ALA A 81 0.66 11.26 -9.83
N LYS A 82 0.68 12.50 -9.37
CA LYS A 82 0.73 13.66 -10.28
C LYS A 82 2.05 13.71 -11.05
N ALA A 83 3.17 13.46 -10.36
CA ALA A 83 4.49 13.47 -10.99
C ALA A 83 4.61 12.37 -12.04
N ARG A 84 3.90 11.27 -11.86
CA ARG A 84 3.87 10.17 -12.82
C ARG A 84 2.76 10.31 -13.86
N ALA A 85 2.17 11.48 -13.99
CA ALA A 85 1.06 11.75 -14.92
C ALA A 85 -0.10 10.76 -14.72
N ARG A 86 -0.31 10.33 -13.47
CA ARG A 86 -1.36 9.38 -13.05
C ARG A 86 -1.25 8.00 -13.66
N ARG A 87 -0.09 7.65 -14.20
CA ARG A 87 0.14 6.30 -14.73
C ARG A 87 0.55 5.32 -13.65
N GLN A 88 0.95 5.82 -12.49
CA GLN A 88 1.29 5.03 -11.31
C GLN A 88 0.75 5.71 -10.07
N ALA A 89 0.55 4.93 -9.02
CA ALA A 89 0.03 5.43 -7.76
C ALA A 89 0.72 4.71 -6.59
N MET A 90 0.42 5.17 -5.39
CA MET A 90 0.88 4.53 -4.15
C MET A 90 -0.31 4.29 -3.24
N ALA A 91 -0.31 3.18 -2.55
CA ALA A 91 -1.28 2.92 -1.50
C ALA A 91 -0.88 3.66 -0.23
N VAL A 92 -1.88 4.02 0.57
CA VAL A 92 -1.67 4.66 1.88
C VAL A 92 -2.61 3.99 2.87
N THR A 93 -2.10 3.64 4.04
CA THR A 93 -2.92 3.09 5.11
C THR A 93 -2.73 3.88 6.40
N SER A 94 -3.79 4.00 7.19
CA SER A 94 -3.82 4.81 8.39
C SER A 94 -4.09 3.98 9.64
N SER A 95 -3.84 4.59 10.79
CA SER A 95 -4.42 4.14 12.05
C SER A 95 -5.91 4.54 12.08
N ILE A 96 -6.62 4.09 13.11
CA ILE A 96 -8.04 4.41 13.27
C ILE A 96 -8.23 5.83 13.81
N GLY A 97 -9.46 6.32 13.77
CA GLY A 97 -9.88 7.57 14.40
C GLY A 97 -9.18 8.78 13.82
N PRO A 98 -8.47 9.56 14.67
CA PRO A 98 -7.85 10.80 14.21
C PRO A 98 -6.86 10.61 13.06
N GLY A 99 -6.17 9.47 13.01
CA GLY A 99 -5.27 9.18 11.91
C GLY A 99 -6.01 9.09 10.58
N ALA A 100 -7.09 8.33 10.55
CA ALA A 100 -7.93 8.19 9.36
C ALA A 100 -8.54 9.53 8.96
N THR A 101 -9.03 10.30 9.94
CA THR A 101 -9.60 11.63 9.69
C THR A 101 -8.54 12.58 9.11
N ASN A 102 -7.33 12.50 9.62
CA ASN A 102 -6.21 13.29 9.12
C ASN A 102 -5.90 12.98 7.65
N MET A 103 -6.02 11.72 7.26
CA MET A 103 -5.86 11.32 5.85
C MET A 103 -6.98 11.89 4.98
N VAL A 104 -8.21 11.95 5.50
CA VAL A 104 -9.33 12.53 4.77
C VAL A 104 -9.07 14.01 4.46
N THR A 105 -8.44 14.74 5.37
CA THR A 105 -8.07 16.13 5.12
C THR A 105 -7.19 16.26 3.88
N ALA A 106 -6.20 15.40 3.73
CA ALA A 106 -5.35 15.41 2.54
C ALA A 106 -6.12 15.01 1.29
N ALA A 107 -6.95 13.98 1.39
CA ALA A 107 -7.73 13.48 0.25
C ALA A 107 -8.74 14.49 -0.25
N ALA A 108 -9.17 15.42 0.60
CA ALA A 108 -10.14 16.46 0.24
C ALA A 108 -9.53 17.59 -0.59
N LEU A 109 -8.23 17.66 -0.67
CA LEU A 109 -7.53 18.67 -1.46
C LEU A 109 -7.27 18.18 -2.91
#